data_3fd02d5822dcdf5697ee524e9b42f8a5
#
_entry.id   3fd02d5822dcdf5697ee524e9b42f8a5
#
_cell.length_a   1.000
_cell.length_b   1.000
_cell.length_c   1.000
_cell.angle_alpha   90.00
_cell.angle_beta   90.00
_cell.angle_gamma   90.00
#
_symmetry.space_group_name_H-M   'P 1'
#
loop_
_entity.id
_entity.type
_entity.pdbx_description
1 polymer ?
#
loop_
_entity_poly.entity_id
_entity_poly.type
_entity_poly.pdbx_seq_one_letter_code
_entity_poly.pdbx_strand_id
1 'polypeptide(L)'
;MTGRVLGLDVGSRRLGVAVSDPSGTVASPLATLPRRGPAADALALGRLAAEQEAATVVVGLPLTLAGREGPAAAAVRAYAGELRAFLPGLAFELADERLSTAEAERALLSGGVRRQGRRAVVDQVAASLFLQTWLDRARSGEDAPEQRQVGGRG
;
A
#
# COMPACT_ATOMS: atom_id res chain seq x y z
N MET A 1 17.05 3.26 6.98
CA MET A 1 16.32 2.60 5.90
C MET A 1 16.96 2.88 4.58
N THR A 2 17.23 1.90 3.81
CA THR A 2 17.82 2.08 2.52
C THR A 2 16.79 1.81 1.45
N GLY A 3 16.79 2.63 0.42
CA GLY A 3 15.85 2.48 -0.68
C GLY A 3 14.51 3.11 -0.40
N ARG A 4 13.71 3.21 -1.44
CA ARG A 4 12.38 3.76 -1.32
C ARG A 4 11.41 2.72 -0.78
N VAL A 5 10.26 3.18 -0.34
CA VAL A 5 9.18 2.32 0.16
C VAL A 5 8.01 2.43 -0.79
N LEU A 6 7.43 1.32 -1.18
CA LEU A 6 6.21 1.32 -1.96
C LEU A 6 5.03 1.13 -1.01
N GLY A 7 3.93 1.82 -1.30
CA GLY A 7 2.66 1.59 -0.62
C GLY A 7 1.73 0.88 -1.56
N LEU A 8 1.05 -0.14 -1.09
CA LEU A 8 0.16 -0.94 -1.92
C LEU A 8 -1.25 -0.95 -1.33
N ASP A 9 -2.21 -0.46 -2.11
CA ASP A 9 -3.62 -0.48 -1.74
C ASP A 9 -4.28 -1.56 -2.60
N VAL A 10 -4.76 -2.62 -1.94
CA VAL A 10 -5.28 -3.80 -2.65
C VAL A 10 -6.78 -3.65 -2.86
N GLY A 11 -7.19 -3.35 -4.08
CA GLY A 11 -8.59 -3.32 -4.44
C GLY A 11 -9.04 -4.65 -5.03
N SER A 12 -10.33 -4.76 -5.31
CA SER A 12 -10.85 -6.00 -5.87
C SER A 12 -10.41 -6.21 -7.31
N ARG A 13 -10.21 -5.15 -8.06
CA ARG A 13 -9.84 -5.23 -9.48
C ARG A 13 -8.52 -4.56 -9.78
N ARG A 14 -8.04 -3.69 -8.93
CA ARG A 14 -6.85 -2.90 -9.19
C ARG A 14 -6.01 -2.77 -7.94
N LEU A 15 -4.74 -2.50 -8.15
CA LEU A 15 -3.80 -2.27 -7.08
C LEU A 15 -3.31 -0.83 -7.23
N GLY A 16 -3.50 -0.03 -6.20
CA GLY A 16 -2.95 1.33 -6.18
C GLY A 16 -1.56 1.28 -5.60
N VAL A 17 -0.62 1.96 -6.23
CA VAL A 17 0.76 1.95 -5.79
C VAL A 17 1.25 3.36 -5.59
N ALA A 18 1.87 3.60 -4.45
CA ALA A 18 2.53 4.86 -4.14
C ALA A 18 3.99 4.57 -3.83
N VAL A 19 4.80 5.62 -3.84
CA VAL A 19 6.23 5.46 -3.59
C VAL A 19 6.72 6.61 -2.72
N SER A 20 7.68 6.32 -1.84
CA SER A 20 8.32 7.36 -1.06
C SER A 20 9.52 7.92 -1.82
N ASP A 21 9.96 9.11 -1.42
CA ASP A 21 11.23 9.62 -1.87
C ASP A 21 12.36 8.83 -1.19
N PRO A 22 13.60 9.00 -1.61
CA PRO A 22 14.69 8.21 -1.01
C PRO A 22 14.89 8.43 0.48
N SER A 23 14.51 9.60 1.00
CA SER A 23 14.69 9.89 2.43
C SER A 23 13.57 9.31 3.28
N GLY A 24 12.51 8.79 2.66
CA GLY A 24 11.39 8.26 3.42
C GLY A 24 10.53 9.32 4.07
N THR A 25 10.45 10.49 3.46
CA THR A 25 9.73 11.63 4.02
C THR A 25 8.39 11.90 3.34
N VAL A 26 8.35 11.80 2.02
CA VAL A 26 7.17 12.18 1.23
C VAL A 26 6.70 11.01 0.39
N ALA A 27 5.41 10.73 0.43
CA ALA A 27 4.80 9.71 -0.41
C ALA A 27 4.10 10.38 -1.60
N SER A 28 4.19 9.74 -2.75
CA SER A 28 3.55 10.23 -3.97
C SER A 28 2.83 9.09 -4.67
N PRO A 29 1.72 9.36 -5.36
CA PRO A 29 1.08 8.34 -6.18
C PRO A 29 2.03 7.90 -7.28
N LEU A 30 2.05 6.62 -7.61
CA LEU A 30 2.95 6.10 -8.61
C LEU A 30 2.22 5.45 -9.77
N ALA A 31 1.36 4.49 -9.50
CA ALA A 31 0.73 3.72 -10.58
C ALA A 31 -0.53 3.02 -10.08
N THR A 32 -1.35 2.62 -11.02
CA THR A 32 -2.47 1.72 -10.74
C THR A 32 -2.29 0.51 -11.64
N LEU A 33 -2.24 -0.66 -11.05
CA LEU A 33 -2.03 -1.91 -11.78
C LEU A 33 -3.31 -2.72 -11.83
N PRO A 34 -3.59 -3.41 -12.92
CA PRO A 34 -4.71 -4.34 -12.92
C PRO A 34 -4.37 -5.52 -12.03
N ARG A 35 -5.36 -6.01 -11.31
CA ARG A 35 -5.16 -7.17 -10.42
C ARG A 35 -5.49 -8.42 -11.22
N ARG A 36 -4.47 -9.21 -11.51
CA ARG A 36 -4.60 -10.36 -12.39
C ARG A 36 -4.27 -11.69 -11.72
N GLY A 37 -3.88 -11.66 -10.48
CA GLY A 37 -3.49 -12.84 -9.75
C GLY A 37 -2.11 -12.68 -9.15
N PRO A 38 -1.80 -13.41 -8.08
CA PRO A 38 -0.56 -13.17 -7.34
C PRO A 38 0.71 -13.24 -8.17
N ALA A 39 0.83 -14.20 -9.06
CA ALA A 39 2.06 -14.34 -9.84
C ALA A 39 2.27 -13.16 -10.79
N ALA A 40 1.20 -12.80 -11.55
CA ALA A 40 1.29 -11.68 -12.49
C ALA A 40 1.46 -10.36 -11.75
N ASP A 41 0.74 -10.20 -10.65
CA ASP A 41 0.81 -8.97 -9.86
C ASP A 41 2.19 -8.81 -9.22
N ALA A 42 2.76 -9.91 -8.75
CA ALA A 42 4.11 -9.87 -8.19
C ALA A 42 5.14 -9.46 -9.24
N LEU A 43 4.98 -9.94 -10.47
CA LEU A 43 5.89 -9.56 -11.54
C LEU A 43 5.82 -8.07 -11.79
N ALA A 44 4.60 -7.52 -11.88
CA ALA A 44 4.42 -6.08 -12.12
C ALA A 44 4.94 -5.26 -10.95
N LEU A 45 4.63 -5.68 -9.73
CA LEU A 45 5.07 -4.97 -8.54
C LEU A 45 6.60 -5.03 -8.42
N GLY A 46 7.18 -6.18 -8.72
CA GLY A 46 8.63 -6.33 -8.67
C GLY A 46 9.34 -5.41 -9.66
N ARG A 47 8.74 -5.21 -10.85
CA ARG A 47 9.31 -4.28 -11.82
C ARG A 47 9.28 -2.86 -11.30
N LEU A 48 8.16 -2.46 -10.70
CA LEU A 48 8.06 -1.11 -10.12
C LEU A 48 9.07 -0.94 -9.00
N ALA A 49 9.21 -1.96 -8.15
CA ALA A 49 10.17 -1.87 -7.05
C ALA A 49 11.58 -1.72 -7.58
N ALA A 50 11.92 -2.46 -8.63
CA ALA A 50 13.26 -2.35 -9.21
C ALA A 50 13.49 -0.99 -9.83
N GLU A 51 12.51 -0.49 -10.57
CA GLU A 51 12.63 0.83 -11.21
C GLU A 51 12.79 1.93 -10.18
N GLN A 52 12.10 1.81 -9.06
CA GLN A 52 12.14 2.83 -8.02
C GLN A 52 13.24 2.57 -6.99
N GLU A 53 13.95 1.46 -7.12
CA GLU A 53 14.96 1.06 -6.16
C GLU A 53 14.36 0.95 -4.77
N ALA A 54 13.17 0.35 -4.69
CA ALA A 54 12.47 0.18 -3.44
C ALA A 54 12.87 -1.13 -2.78
N ALA A 55 12.97 -1.10 -1.46
CA ALA A 55 13.35 -2.29 -0.68
C ALA A 55 12.19 -2.84 0.14
N THR A 56 11.15 -2.05 0.33
CA THR A 56 10.05 -2.41 1.23
C THR A 56 8.71 -2.11 0.56
N VAL A 57 7.74 -2.97 0.79
CA VAL A 57 6.36 -2.77 0.37
C VAL A 57 5.50 -2.74 1.62
N VAL A 58 4.75 -1.66 1.81
CA VAL A 58 3.80 -1.54 2.91
C VAL A 58 2.42 -1.74 2.32
N VAL A 59 1.70 -2.76 2.80
CA VAL A 59 0.38 -3.10 2.28
C VAL A 59 -0.69 -2.56 3.22
N GLY A 60 -1.65 -1.83 2.67
CA GLY A 60 -2.74 -1.29 3.46
C GLY A 60 -3.71 -2.38 3.86
N LEU A 61 -4.00 -2.47 5.16
CA LEU A 61 -4.89 -3.49 5.70
C LEU A 61 -6.24 -2.86 6.03
N PRO A 62 -7.33 -3.30 5.38
CA PRO A 62 -8.63 -2.68 5.58
C PRO A 62 -9.30 -3.22 6.83
N LEU A 63 -9.09 -2.55 7.95
CA LEU A 63 -9.69 -2.96 9.22
C LEU A 63 -11.14 -2.49 9.30
N THR A 64 -11.92 -3.14 10.15
CA THR A 64 -13.28 -2.69 10.41
C THR A 64 -13.25 -1.38 11.19
N LEU A 65 -14.40 -0.74 11.32
CA LEU A 65 -14.48 0.51 12.08
C LEU A 65 -14.05 0.31 13.54
N ALA A 66 -14.21 -0.90 14.06
CA ALA A 66 -13.76 -1.20 15.41
C ALA A 66 -12.26 -1.49 15.50
N GLY A 67 -11.56 -1.41 14.38
CA GLY A 67 -10.12 -1.66 14.39
C GLY A 67 -9.74 -3.12 14.32
N ARG A 68 -10.66 -3.98 13.92
CA ARG A 68 -10.41 -5.42 13.88
C ARG A 68 -10.25 -5.92 12.47
N GLU A 69 -9.59 -7.06 12.32
CA GLU A 69 -9.47 -7.69 11.03
C GLU A 69 -10.73 -8.50 10.76
N GLY A 70 -11.47 -8.09 9.74
CA GLY A 70 -12.61 -8.83 9.25
C GLY A 70 -12.23 -9.62 8.02
N PRO A 71 -13.23 -10.10 7.26
CA PRO A 71 -12.94 -10.89 6.06
C PRO A 71 -12.09 -10.15 5.03
N ALA A 72 -12.30 -8.84 4.87
CA ALA A 72 -11.52 -8.08 3.91
C ALA A 72 -10.05 -8.02 4.30
N ALA A 73 -9.77 -7.81 5.58
CA ALA A 73 -8.39 -7.78 6.05
C ALA A 73 -7.74 -9.15 5.92
N ALA A 74 -8.48 -10.19 6.24
CA ALA A 74 -7.95 -11.55 6.11
C ALA A 74 -7.59 -11.86 4.66
N ALA A 75 -8.43 -11.43 3.71
CA ALA A 75 -8.17 -11.65 2.30
C ALA A 75 -6.93 -10.89 1.84
N VAL A 76 -6.77 -9.64 2.28
CA VAL A 76 -5.59 -8.85 1.91
C VAL A 76 -4.33 -9.45 2.52
N ARG A 77 -4.40 -9.92 3.76
CA ARG A 77 -3.26 -10.54 4.40
C ARG A 77 -2.81 -11.79 3.64
N ALA A 78 -3.77 -12.61 3.24
CA ALA A 78 -3.45 -13.82 2.48
C ALA A 78 -2.84 -13.48 1.12
N TYR A 79 -3.41 -12.49 0.43
CA TYR A 79 -2.92 -12.06 -0.86
C TYR A 79 -1.49 -11.50 -0.73
N ALA A 80 -1.25 -10.67 0.27
CA ALA A 80 0.08 -10.10 0.50
C ALA A 80 1.10 -11.21 0.78
N GLY A 81 0.69 -12.26 1.49
CA GLY A 81 1.57 -13.40 1.71
C GLY A 81 1.95 -14.11 0.42
N GLU A 82 0.99 -14.20 -0.51
CA GLU A 82 1.25 -14.80 -1.81
C GLU A 82 2.21 -13.94 -2.63
N LEU A 83 2.02 -12.62 -2.61
CA LEU A 83 2.95 -11.72 -3.30
C LEU A 83 4.35 -11.85 -2.72
N ARG A 84 4.43 -11.88 -1.41
CA ARG A 84 5.72 -11.95 -0.74
C ARG A 84 6.49 -13.21 -1.14
N ALA A 85 5.78 -14.29 -1.32
CA ALA A 85 6.42 -15.55 -1.71
C ALA A 85 7.11 -15.46 -3.07
N PHE A 86 6.58 -14.62 -3.97
CA PHE A 86 7.19 -14.42 -5.28
C PHE A 86 8.29 -13.36 -5.26
N LEU A 87 8.41 -12.59 -4.18
CA LEU A 87 9.31 -11.45 -4.13
C LEU A 87 10.20 -11.51 -2.89
N PRO A 88 11.05 -12.53 -2.79
CA PRO A 88 11.84 -12.74 -1.57
C PRO A 88 12.84 -11.63 -1.30
N GLY A 89 13.16 -10.82 -2.30
CA GLY A 89 14.10 -9.70 -2.08
C GLY A 89 13.46 -8.45 -1.50
N LEU A 90 12.14 -8.44 -1.34
CA LEU A 90 11.46 -7.27 -0.79
C LEU A 90 10.93 -7.57 0.60
N ALA A 91 10.98 -6.57 1.48
CA ALA A 91 10.34 -6.68 2.79
C ALA A 91 8.89 -6.26 2.64
N PHE A 92 7.98 -6.97 3.30
CA PHE A 92 6.56 -6.65 3.28
C PHE A 92 6.09 -6.35 4.68
N GLU A 93 5.34 -5.26 4.84
CA GLU A 93 4.75 -4.89 6.11
C GLU A 93 3.30 -4.51 5.90
N LEU A 94 2.50 -4.60 6.94
CA LEU A 94 1.08 -4.23 6.88
C LEU A 94 0.86 -2.95 7.67
N ALA A 95 -0.07 -2.13 7.20
CA ALA A 95 -0.41 -0.89 7.88
C ALA A 95 -1.91 -0.64 7.76
N ASP A 96 -2.48 0.02 8.78
CA ASP A 96 -3.90 0.36 8.80
C ASP A 96 -4.16 1.48 7.79
N GLU A 97 -5.06 1.25 6.83
CA GLU A 97 -5.34 2.24 5.81
C GLU A 97 -6.63 3.01 6.02
N ARG A 98 -7.36 2.76 7.11
CA ARG A 98 -8.70 3.33 7.28
C ARG A 98 -8.80 4.84 7.12
N LEU A 99 -7.93 5.57 7.78
CA LEU A 99 -8.05 7.02 7.81
C LEU A 99 -7.70 7.69 6.49
N SER A 100 -6.80 7.09 5.75
CA SER A 100 -6.33 7.69 4.51
C SER A 100 -7.36 7.65 3.40
N THR A 101 -8.15 6.59 3.34
CA THR A 101 -9.12 6.41 2.26
C THR A 101 -10.19 7.49 2.29
N ALA A 102 -10.68 7.82 3.48
CA ALA A 102 -11.71 8.85 3.59
C ALA A 102 -11.21 10.20 3.11
N GLU A 103 -9.97 10.54 3.43
CA GLU A 103 -9.39 11.80 2.98
C GLU A 103 -9.20 11.81 1.48
N ALA A 104 -8.79 10.68 0.91
CA ALA A 104 -8.60 10.59 -0.52
C ALA A 104 -9.92 10.81 -1.26
N GLU A 105 -10.98 10.21 -0.78
CA GLU A 105 -12.28 10.35 -1.41
C GLU A 105 -12.76 11.78 -1.36
N ARG A 106 -12.62 12.43 -0.21
CA ARG A 106 -13.05 13.82 -0.09
C ARG A 106 -12.26 14.74 -1.02
N ALA A 107 -10.96 14.51 -1.11
CA ALA A 107 -10.13 15.34 -1.97
C ALA A 107 -10.53 15.20 -3.43
N LEU A 108 -10.83 13.97 -3.86
CA LEU A 108 -11.20 13.73 -5.24
C LEU A 108 -12.57 14.26 -5.58
N LEU A 109 -13.51 14.17 -4.65
CA LEU A 109 -14.84 14.75 -4.88
C LEU A 109 -14.74 16.25 -5.03
N SER A 110 -13.90 16.89 -4.25
CA SER A 110 -13.69 18.34 -4.37
C SER A 110 -13.04 18.71 -5.69
N GLY A 111 -12.21 17.84 -6.23
CA GLY A 111 -11.48 18.13 -7.45
C GLY A 111 -12.26 17.96 -8.73
N GLY A 112 -13.45 17.38 -8.68
CA GLY A 112 -14.26 17.21 -9.88
C GLY A 112 -13.71 16.24 -10.91
N VAL A 113 -13.01 15.23 -10.47
CA VAL A 113 -12.39 14.24 -11.37
C VAL A 113 -13.47 13.37 -12.00
N ARG A 114 -13.33 13.04 -13.28
CA ARG A 114 -14.28 12.19 -13.98
C ARG A 114 -14.33 10.81 -13.34
N ARG A 115 -15.50 10.15 -13.49
CA ARG A 115 -15.72 8.88 -12.81
C ARG A 115 -14.64 7.84 -13.08
N GLN A 116 -14.31 7.59 -14.37
CA GLN A 116 -13.30 6.58 -14.68
C GLN A 116 -11.94 6.98 -14.22
N GLY A 117 -11.57 8.22 -14.49
CA GLY A 117 -10.28 8.72 -14.03
C GLY A 117 -10.22 8.75 -12.52
N ARG A 118 -11.38 8.96 -11.88
CA ARG A 118 -11.44 9.00 -10.44
C ARG A 118 -11.07 7.67 -9.81
N ARG A 119 -11.53 6.54 -10.38
CA ARG A 119 -11.22 5.25 -9.81
C ARG A 119 -9.72 4.97 -9.79
N ALA A 120 -9.05 5.19 -10.91
CA ALA A 120 -7.62 4.96 -10.98
C ALA A 120 -6.87 5.90 -10.05
N VAL A 121 -7.29 7.17 -9.99
CA VAL A 121 -6.63 8.14 -9.14
C VAL A 121 -6.90 7.85 -7.67
N VAL A 122 -8.12 7.42 -7.32
CA VAL A 122 -8.44 7.07 -5.93
C VAL A 122 -7.50 5.99 -5.43
N ASP A 123 -7.25 4.95 -6.26
CA ASP A 123 -6.39 3.86 -5.83
C ASP A 123 -4.98 4.37 -5.53
N GLN A 124 -4.43 5.20 -6.41
CA GLN A 124 -3.07 5.72 -6.21
C GLN A 124 -3.01 6.70 -5.05
N VAL A 125 -4.00 7.58 -4.94
CA VAL A 125 -4.01 8.59 -3.88
C VAL A 125 -4.24 7.93 -2.53
N ALA A 126 -5.13 6.94 -2.47
CA ALA A 126 -5.33 6.21 -1.22
C ALA A 126 -4.03 5.55 -0.77
N ALA A 127 -3.30 4.94 -1.70
CA ALA A 127 -2.02 4.34 -1.38
C ALA A 127 -1.03 5.39 -0.87
N SER A 128 -0.99 6.57 -1.49
CA SER A 128 -0.04 7.59 -1.08
C SER A 128 -0.38 8.16 0.30
N LEU A 129 -1.66 8.28 0.62
CA LEU A 129 -2.05 8.85 1.90
C LEU A 129 -1.73 7.91 3.06
N PHE A 130 -2.02 6.62 2.90
CA PHE A 130 -1.69 5.72 3.99
C PHE A 130 -0.18 5.52 4.08
N LEU A 131 0.52 5.55 2.95
CA LEU A 131 1.97 5.46 2.98
C LEU A 131 2.57 6.67 3.70
N GLN A 132 2.03 7.86 3.44
CA GLN A 132 2.50 9.06 4.12
C GLN A 132 2.33 8.94 5.63
N THR A 133 1.18 8.42 6.07
CA THR A 133 0.95 8.21 7.49
C THR A 133 1.96 7.22 8.06
N TRP A 134 2.22 6.14 7.31
CA TRP A 134 3.19 5.15 7.75
C TRP A 134 4.60 5.75 7.86
N LEU A 135 4.99 6.55 6.85
CA LEU A 135 6.30 7.21 6.86
C LEU A 135 6.44 8.17 8.03
N ASP A 136 5.37 8.95 8.29
CA ASP A 136 5.40 9.90 9.40
C ASP A 136 5.57 9.20 10.73
N ARG A 137 4.87 8.09 10.91
CA ARG A 137 5.00 7.33 12.15
C ARG A 137 6.37 6.69 12.28
N ALA A 138 6.89 6.18 11.18
CA ALA A 138 8.22 5.55 11.21
C ALA A 138 9.28 6.57 11.58
N ARG A 139 9.18 7.80 11.05
CA ARG A 139 10.15 8.83 11.37
C ARG A 139 10.05 9.30 12.81
N SER A 140 8.85 9.32 13.35
CA SER A 140 8.67 9.77 14.72
C SER A 140 8.89 8.65 15.73
N GLY A 141 9.05 7.44 15.27
CA GLY A 141 9.26 6.32 16.16
C GLY A 141 8.01 5.79 16.81
N GLU A 142 6.85 6.12 16.24
CA GLU A 142 5.61 5.69 16.85
C GLU A 142 5.05 4.41 16.32
N ASP A 143 5.73 3.74 15.44
CA ASP A 143 5.13 2.69 14.78
C ASP A 143 5.10 1.46 15.48
N ALA A 144 6.04 1.11 15.75
CA ALA A 144 6.27 -0.06 16.42
C ALA A 144 5.31 -1.18 16.41
N PRO A 145 4.61 -1.40 17.45
CA PRO A 145 3.97 -2.70 17.61
C PRO A 145 2.91 -3.00 16.57
N GLU A 146 2.39 -2.02 15.94
CA GLU A 146 1.34 -2.30 14.98
C GLU A 146 1.86 -2.75 13.66
N GLN A 147 3.13 -2.58 13.41
CA GLN A 147 3.65 -2.94 12.11
C GLN A 147 4.15 -4.34 12.15
N ARG A 148 3.55 -5.19 11.38
CA ARG A 148 3.90 -6.59 11.37
C ARG A 148 4.25 -7.01 9.98
N GLN A 149 5.23 -7.87 9.90
CA GLN A 149 5.59 -8.40 8.62
C GLN A 149 4.60 -9.45 8.19
N VAL A 150 4.34 -9.50 6.92
CA VAL A 150 3.48 -10.53 6.39
C VAL A 150 4.22 -11.86 6.53
N GLY A 151 3.49 -12.85 6.92
CA GLY A 151 4.09 -14.15 7.13
C GLY A 151 4.64 -14.27 8.50
N GLY A 152 4.57 -13.40 9.25
CA GLY A 152 4.79 -13.34 10.57
C GLY A 152 5.88 -14.06 11.06
N ARG A 153 6.65 -14.16 11.22
CA ARG A 153 7.47 -14.84 11.69
C ARG A 153 7.17 -15.08 12.87
N GLY A 154 6.69 -15.08 13.32
CA GLY A 154 6.29 -15.57 14.56
C GLY A 154 6.88 -15.61 15.53
#